data_4f4c9a942d86c4ee42d6aa7f996563b2
#
_entry.id   4f4c9a942d86c4ee42d6aa7f996563b2
#
_cell.length_a   1.000
_cell.length_b   1.000
_cell.length_c   1.000
_cell.angle_alpha   90.00
_cell.angle_beta   90.00
_cell.angle_gamma   90.00
#
_symmetry.space_group_name_H-M   'P 1'
#
loop_
_entity.id
_entity.type
_entity.pdbx_description
1 polymer ?
#
loop_
_entity_poly.entity_id
_entity_poly.type
_entity_poly.pdbx_seq_one_letter_code
_entity_poly.pdbx_strand_id
1 'polypeptide(L)'
;MKQKTDKVYLYGAREVATGKLVSDITNPRRKYWDKRGNAQSAIDYYNRCYAGREFPSSYNKGKHGFIELVKFELVEVKEEQ
;
A
#
# COMPACT_ATOMS: atom_id res chain seq x y z
N MET A 1 -9.87 -32.44 16.77
CA MET A 1 -10.12 -31.67 15.67
C MET A 1 -9.02 -30.69 15.34
N LYS A 2 -8.79 -30.59 14.10
CA LYS A 2 -7.71 -29.80 13.70
C LYS A 2 -8.08 -28.36 13.65
N GLN A 3 -7.28 -27.56 14.23
CA GLN A 3 -7.54 -26.16 14.22
C GLN A 3 -7.03 -25.56 12.95
N LYS A 4 -7.88 -24.83 12.30
CA LYS A 4 -7.48 -24.21 11.11
C LYS A 4 -6.97 -22.82 11.40
N THR A 5 -5.79 -22.54 10.98
CA THR A 5 -5.24 -21.22 11.17
C THR A 5 -5.63 -20.35 10.00
N ASP A 6 -6.38 -19.30 10.26
CA ASP A 6 -6.78 -18.39 9.22
C ASP A 6 -5.62 -17.51 8.85
N LYS A 7 -5.40 -17.35 7.59
CA LYS A 7 -4.37 -16.45 7.12
C LYS A 7 -4.95 -15.07 6.94
N VAL A 8 -4.23 -14.09 7.37
CA VAL A 8 -4.66 -12.70 7.28
C VAL A 8 -3.70 -11.98 6.35
N TYR A 9 -4.27 -11.25 5.43
CA TYR A 9 -3.47 -10.52 4.46
C TYR A 9 -3.74 -9.04 4.55
N LEU A 10 -2.71 -8.26 4.25
CA LEU A 10 -2.84 -6.83 4.07
C LEU A 10 -2.27 -6.47 2.71
N TYR A 11 -2.69 -5.34 2.22
CA TYR A 11 -2.28 -4.89 0.90
C TYR A 11 -1.66 -3.51 1.02
N GLY A 12 -0.62 -3.28 0.26
CA GLY A 12 0.06 -2.00 0.27
C GLY A 12 0.47 -1.60 -1.11
N ALA A 13 1.19 -0.49 -1.21
CA ALA A 13 1.67 0.01 -2.47
C ALA A 13 3.18 0.11 -2.44
N ARG A 14 3.81 -0.23 -3.54
CA ARG A 14 5.24 -0.19 -3.68
C ARG A 14 5.59 0.56 -4.95
N GLU A 15 6.57 1.43 -4.88
CA GLU A 15 7.03 2.14 -6.07
C GLU A 15 7.76 1.16 -6.97
N VAL A 16 7.36 1.12 -8.23
CA VAL A 16 7.91 0.14 -9.16
C VAL A 16 9.40 0.36 -9.37
N ALA A 17 9.80 1.63 -9.49
CA ALA A 17 11.19 1.94 -9.82
C ALA A 17 12.16 1.62 -8.70
N THR A 18 11.76 1.82 -7.45
CA THR A 18 12.68 1.67 -6.32
C THR A 18 12.40 0.45 -5.46
N GLY A 19 11.21 -0.11 -5.56
CA GLY A 19 10.81 -1.22 -4.71
C GLY A 19 10.42 -0.81 -3.32
N LYS A 20 10.35 0.48 -3.03
CA LYS A 20 10.05 0.94 -1.68
C LYS A 20 8.56 1.05 -1.47
N LEU A 21 8.13 0.66 -0.27
CA LEU A 21 6.74 0.82 0.10
C LEU A 21 6.43 2.30 0.29
N VAL A 22 5.25 2.70 -0.13
CA VAL A 22 4.82 4.07 0.00
C VAL A 22 3.55 4.13 0.82
N SER A 23 3.36 5.24 1.53
CA SER A 23 2.22 5.38 2.42
C SER A 23 1.54 6.74 2.31
N ASP A 24 1.91 7.52 1.35
CA ASP A 24 1.38 8.87 1.25
C ASP A 24 0.63 9.12 -0.04
N ILE A 25 -0.06 8.10 -0.54
CA ILE A 25 -0.82 8.23 -1.77
C ILE A 25 -2.29 8.53 -1.52
N THR A 26 -2.72 8.49 -0.27
CA THR A 26 -4.10 8.79 0.06
C THR A 26 -4.15 9.79 1.21
N ASN A 27 -5.34 10.30 1.47
CA ASN A 27 -5.61 11.17 2.59
C ASN A 27 -6.76 10.59 3.40
N PRO A 28 -6.55 10.10 4.63
CA PRO A 28 -5.28 10.17 5.34
C PRO A 28 -4.25 9.19 4.77
N ARG A 29 -3.02 9.45 5.10
CA ARG A 29 -1.94 8.61 4.59
C ARG A 29 -2.10 7.21 5.12
N ARG A 30 -2.31 6.30 4.22
CA ARG A 30 -2.57 4.93 4.59
C ARG A 30 -1.50 4.05 4.00
N LYS A 31 -0.92 3.21 4.85
CA LYS A 31 0.14 2.32 4.41
C LYS A 31 -0.39 0.97 3.99
N TYR A 32 -1.46 0.53 4.65
CA TYR A 32 -2.01 -0.79 4.36
C TYR A 32 -3.52 -0.74 4.27
N TRP A 33 -4.06 -1.63 3.50
CA TRP A 33 -5.50 -1.83 3.37
C TRP A 33 -5.79 -3.29 3.70
N ASP A 34 -6.93 -3.52 4.32
CA ASP A 34 -7.33 -4.88 4.61
C ASP A 34 -8.09 -5.52 3.46
N LYS A 35 -8.54 -4.73 2.51
CA LYS A 35 -9.27 -5.25 1.36
C LYS A 35 -8.53 -4.93 0.07
N ARG A 36 -8.33 -5.97 -0.71
CA ARG A 36 -7.57 -5.83 -1.94
C ARG A 36 -8.20 -4.81 -2.89
N GLY A 37 -9.52 -4.83 -3.00
CA GLY A 37 -10.19 -3.92 -3.91
C GLY A 37 -9.98 -2.46 -3.56
N ASN A 38 -9.99 -2.15 -2.26
CA ASN A 38 -9.75 -0.79 -1.82
C ASN A 38 -8.33 -0.34 -2.14
N ALA A 39 -7.38 -1.23 -1.90
CA ALA A 39 -5.99 -0.92 -2.20
C ALA A 39 -5.79 -0.72 -3.69
N GLN A 40 -6.37 -1.61 -4.49
CA GLN A 40 -6.20 -1.51 -5.93
C GLN A 40 -6.82 -0.23 -6.48
N SER A 41 -7.97 0.16 -5.95
CA SER A 41 -8.60 1.39 -6.40
C SER A 41 -7.75 2.61 -6.09
N ALA A 42 -7.15 2.65 -4.91
CA ALA A 42 -6.29 3.76 -4.53
C ALA A 42 -5.06 3.81 -5.43
N ILE A 43 -4.49 2.65 -5.72
CA ILE A 43 -3.31 2.57 -6.55
C ILE A 43 -3.63 2.99 -7.99
N ASP A 44 -4.74 2.51 -8.52
CA ASP A 44 -5.14 2.86 -9.87
C ASP A 44 -5.38 4.36 -10.01
N TYR A 45 -6.02 4.93 -9.00
CA TYR A 45 -6.28 6.36 -9.00
C TYR A 45 -4.97 7.15 -8.97
N TYR A 46 -4.05 6.72 -8.12
CA TYR A 46 -2.76 7.40 -8.02
C TYR A 46 -2.00 7.32 -9.34
N ASN A 47 -1.97 6.13 -9.93
CA ASN A 47 -1.24 5.95 -11.19
C ASN A 47 -1.84 6.77 -12.31
N ARG A 48 -3.16 6.92 -12.30
CA ARG A 48 -3.83 7.67 -13.36
C ARG A 48 -3.63 9.16 -13.21
N CYS A 49 -3.65 9.64 -11.98
CA CYS A 49 -3.74 11.09 -11.74
C CYS A 49 -2.45 11.72 -11.26
N TYR A 50 -1.61 10.97 -10.56
CA TYR A 50 -0.50 11.60 -9.86
C TYR A 50 0.88 11.03 -10.19
N ALA A 51 0.95 9.78 -10.58
CA ALA A 51 2.25 9.12 -10.71
C ALA A 51 3.14 9.85 -11.70
N GLY A 52 4.35 10.16 -11.25
CA GLY A 52 5.33 10.79 -12.11
C GLY A 52 5.04 12.23 -12.48
N ARG A 53 4.06 12.85 -11.85
CA ARG A 53 3.69 14.21 -12.19
C ARG A 53 4.14 15.17 -11.10
N GLU A 54 4.45 16.38 -11.51
CA GLU A 54 4.84 17.42 -10.59
C GLU A 54 3.63 18.31 -10.29
N PHE A 55 3.49 18.63 -9.02
CA PHE A 55 2.42 19.51 -8.59
C PHE A 55 3.02 20.64 -7.77
N PRO A 56 2.60 21.87 -8.03
CA PRO A 56 3.13 23.00 -7.27
C PRO A 56 2.57 23.12 -5.87
N SER A 57 1.60 22.29 -5.53
CA SER A 57 0.96 22.41 -4.24
C SER A 57 1.81 21.73 -3.16
N SER A 58 1.50 22.03 -1.92
CA SER A 58 2.21 21.46 -0.80
C SER A 58 1.84 20.03 -0.51
N TYR A 59 0.88 19.49 -1.23
CA TYR A 59 0.52 18.09 -1.04
C TYR A 59 1.61 17.20 -1.58
N ASN A 60 1.73 16.04 -0.96
CA ASN A 60 2.74 15.08 -1.37
C ASN A 60 2.32 14.21 -2.55
N LYS A 61 1.20 14.51 -3.12
CA LYS A 61 0.74 13.75 -4.27
C LYS A 61 1.67 13.99 -5.44
N GLY A 62 1.92 12.94 -6.18
CA GLY A 62 2.82 13.05 -7.30
C GLY A 62 4.28 12.86 -6.97
N LYS A 63 4.61 12.60 -5.71
CA LYS A 63 6.00 12.40 -5.33
C LYS A 63 6.61 11.14 -5.85
N HIS A 64 5.77 10.18 -6.15
CA HIS A 64 6.27 8.87 -6.55
C HIS A 64 5.95 8.62 -8.01
N GLY A 65 6.75 7.74 -8.63
CA GLY A 65 6.42 7.24 -9.93
C GLY A 65 5.27 6.25 -9.84
N PHE A 66 5.16 5.39 -10.82
CA PHE A 66 4.10 4.41 -10.82
C PHE A 66 4.27 3.44 -9.66
N ILE A 67 3.16 3.02 -9.10
CA ILE A 67 3.16 2.12 -7.95
C ILE A 67 2.37 0.88 -8.29
N GLU A 68 2.61 -0.18 -7.54
CA GLU A 68 1.96 -1.45 -7.76
C GLU A 68 1.46 -2.03 -6.45
N LEU A 69 0.48 -2.91 -6.54
CA LEU A 69 -0.10 -3.56 -5.38
C LEU A 69 0.85 -4.61 -4.84
N VAL A 70 0.95 -4.66 -3.53
CA VAL A 70 1.72 -5.70 -2.85
C VAL A 70 0.82 -6.36 -1.84
N LYS A 71 0.88 -7.68 -1.78
CA LYS A 71 0.10 -8.45 -0.82
C LYS A 71 1.05 -8.98 0.24
N PHE A 72 0.69 -8.75 1.50
CA PHE A 72 1.46 -9.23 2.63
C PHE A 72 0.65 -10.22 3.42
N GLU A 73 1.32 -11.23 3.92
CA GLU A 73 0.71 -12.16 4.82
C GLU A 73 1.16 -11.81 6.23
N LEU A 74 0.21 -11.69 7.14
CA LEU A 74 0.53 -11.39 8.53
C LEU A 74 0.93 -12.66 9.24
N VAL A 75 2.05 -12.59 9.93
CA VAL A 75 2.55 -13.70 10.70
C VAL A 75 2.69 -13.24 12.14
N GLU A 76 2.06 -13.98 13.03
CA GLU A 76 2.14 -13.64 14.43
C GLU A 76 3.54 -13.94 14.94
N VAL A 77 4.11 -12.97 15.64
CA VAL A 77 5.42 -13.14 16.22
C VAL A 77 5.27 -13.05 17.72
N LYS A 78 5.69 -14.09 18.42
CA LYS A 78 5.61 -14.07 19.85
C LYS A 78 6.75 -13.27 20.41
N GLU A 79 6.39 -12.33 21.25
CA GLU A 79 7.39 -11.55 21.93
C GLU A 79 7.84 -12.23 23.17
N GLU A 80 9.13 -12.24 23.39
CA GLU A 80 9.65 -12.80 24.61
C GLU A 80 9.87 -11.71 25.60
N GLN A 81 9.51 -11.99 26.84
CA GLN A 81 9.64 -11.01 27.91
C GLN A 81 11.00 -11.06 28.54
#